data_43177677ba0240a5367f1560fb0bd452
#
_entry.id   43177677ba0240a5367f1560fb0bd452
#
_cell.length_a   1.000
_cell.length_b   1.000
_cell.length_c   1.000
_cell.angle_alpha   90.00
_cell.angle_beta   90.00
_cell.angle_gamma   90.00
#
_symmetry.space_group_name_H-M   'P 1'
#
loop_
_entity.id
_entity.type
_entity.pdbx_description
1 polymer ?
#
loop_
_entity_poly.entity_id
_entity_poly.type
_entity_poly.pdbx_seq_one_letter_code
_entity_poly.pdbx_strand_id
1 'polypeptide(L)'
;MAKKIIATTSLAGCFGCHMSFLDIDERILDLIELVEFNKSPIDDIKTFTKECDIGLIEGGCCNDENVHTLLEFRKHCKTLVVVGECAMMGGLPSMRNTIPLKECLDEAYLNGPTVADCNPGQIIPNDPDLPKILNRVYPCHEVVKIDYFLPGCPPRADLIWDALVALVTGAELKLPYTTFKFD
;
A
#
# COMPACT_ATOMS: atom_id res chain seq x y z
N MET A 1 8.40 13.88 -24.44
CA MET A 1 8.49 14.46 -23.08
C MET A 1 9.42 13.57 -22.26
N ALA A 2 10.09 14.09 -21.22
CA ALA A 2 10.83 13.20 -20.32
C ALA A 2 9.81 12.31 -19.59
N LYS A 3 10.14 11.01 -19.44
CA LYS A 3 9.31 10.07 -18.69
C LYS A 3 9.17 10.54 -17.24
N LYS A 4 7.98 10.34 -16.66
CA LYS A 4 7.74 10.55 -15.24
C LYS A 4 8.29 9.38 -14.44
N ILE A 5 8.88 9.64 -13.30
CA ILE A 5 9.45 8.60 -12.44
C ILE A 5 8.40 8.21 -11.39
N ILE A 6 8.05 6.92 -11.34
CA ILE A 6 7.05 6.36 -10.43
C ILE A 6 7.72 5.37 -9.47
N ALA A 7 7.33 5.43 -8.21
CA ALA A 7 7.64 4.41 -7.22
C ALA A 7 6.34 3.81 -6.67
N THR A 8 6.36 2.53 -6.30
CA THR A 8 5.20 1.87 -5.69
C THR A 8 5.61 1.08 -4.45
N THR A 9 4.69 0.90 -3.52
CA THR A 9 4.91 0.03 -2.35
C THR A 9 3.60 -0.55 -1.86
N SER A 10 3.70 -1.75 -1.27
CA SER A 10 2.62 -2.39 -0.53
C SER A 10 3.00 -2.42 0.95
N LEU A 11 2.11 -1.91 1.80
CA LEU A 11 2.19 -1.97 3.25
C LEU A 11 1.32 -3.12 3.78
N ALA A 12 0.62 -2.94 4.90
CA ALA A 12 -0.29 -3.96 5.40
C ALA A 12 -1.57 -4.05 4.56
N GLY A 13 -1.65 -5.09 3.75
CA GLY A 13 -2.77 -5.36 2.85
C GLY A 13 -2.66 -6.74 2.21
N CYS A 14 -3.43 -6.97 1.16
CA CYS A 14 -3.48 -8.25 0.44
C CYS A 14 -2.71 -8.23 -0.91
N PHE A 15 -2.08 -7.12 -1.25
CA PHE A 15 -1.45 -6.86 -2.55
C PHE A 15 -2.44 -6.76 -3.74
N GLY A 16 -3.75 -6.73 -3.45
CA GLY A 16 -4.80 -6.73 -4.47
C GLY A 16 -4.81 -5.46 -5.32
N CYS A 17 -4.41 -4.31 -4.77
CA CYS A 17 -4.35 -3.07 -5.53
C CYS A 17 -3.21 -3.08 -6.57
N HIS A 18 -2.06 -3.68 -6.26
CA HIS A 18 -1.00 -3.91 -7.24
C HIS A 18 -1.42 -4.93 -8.29
N MET A 19 -2.16 -5.97 -7.91
CA MET A 19 -2.70 -6.93 -8.90
C MET A 19 -3.69 -6.23 -9.84
N SER A 20 -4.60 -5.41 -9.29
CA SER A 20 -5.51 -4.61 -10.12
C SER A 20 -4.76 -3.58 -11.01
N PHE A 21 -3.64 -3.05 -10.51
CA PHE A 21 -2.77 -2.21 -11.34
C PHE A 21 -2.17 -3.02 -12.51
N LEU A 22 -1.76 -4.27 -12.28
CA LEU A 22 -1.25 -5.14 -13.36
C LEU A 22 -2.37 -5.57 -14.31
N ASP A 23 -3.62 -5.60 -13.88
CA ASP A 23 -4.81 -5.89 -14.71
C ASP A 23 -5.13 -4.77 -15.72
N ILE A 24 -4.33 -3.69 -15.81
CA ILE A 24 -4.35 -2.79 -16.97
C ILE A 24 -3.91 -3.52 -18.23
N ASP A 25 -3.31 -4.71 -18.04
CA ASP A 25 -2.97 -5.67 -19.06
C ASP A 25 -2.00 -5.08 -20.10
N GLU A 26 -2.24 -5.28 -21.40
CA GLU A 26 -1.36 -4.80 -22.47
C GLU A 26 -1.13 -3.29 -22.48
N ARG A 27 -2.02 -2.50 -21.83
CA ARG A 27 -1.82 -1.04 -21.63
C ARG A 27 -0.57 -0.70 -20.81
N ILE A 28 0.03 -1.67 -20.13
CA ILE A 28 1.31 -1.48 -19.44
C ILE A 28 2.42 -1.09 -20.43
N LEU A 29 2.34 -1.55 -21.67
CA LEU A 29 3.27 -1.20 -22.75
C LEU A 29 3.17 0.29 -23.12
N ASP A 30 1.95 0.85 -23.12
CA ASP A 30 1.75 2.28 -23.33
C ASP A 30 2.22 3.08 -22.12
N LEU A 31 1.99 2.54 -20.91
CA LEU A 31 2.41 3.20 -19.66
C LEU A 31 3.93 3.36 -19.60
N ILE A 32 4.72 2.33 -19.91
CA ILE A 32 6.19 2.39 -19.87
C ILE A 32 6.80 3.33 -20.90
N GLU A 33 6.05 3.74 -21.91
CA GLU A 33 6.47 4.85 -22.80
C GLU A 33 6.36 6.22 -22.11
N LEU A 34 5.47 6.36 -21.13
CA LEU A 34 5.20 7.60 -20.39
C LEU A 34 5.98 7.69 -19.08
N VAL A 35 6.27 6.54 -18.47
CA VAL A 35 6.85 6.47 -17.12
C VAL A 35 8.12 5.61 -17.09
N GLU A 36 8.91 5.82 -16.04
CA GLU A 36 10.01 4.97 -15.62
C GLU A 36 9.76 4.53 -14.18
N PHE A 37 9.78 3.23 -13.92
CA PHE A 37 9.68 2.70 -12.56
C PHE A 37 11.00 2.87 -11.82
N ASN A 38 10.93 3.25 -10.55
CA ASN A 38 12.01 3.26 -9.59
C ASN A 38 11.74 2.20 -8.51
N LYS A 39 11.80 2.54 -7.23
CA LYS A 39 11.50 1.59 -6.15
C LYS A 39 10.10 0.99 -6.31
N SER A 40 10.01 -0.33 -6.48
CA SER A 40 8.74 -1.04 -6.58
C SER A 40 8.87 -2.51 -6.14
N PRO A 41 7.82 -3.11 -5.55
CA PRO A 41 7.81 -4.54 -5.24
C PRO A 41 7.70 -5.42 -6.49
N ILE A 42 7.23 -4.87 -7.61
CA ILE A 42 7.04 -5.60 -8.88
C ILE A 42 8.24 -5.53 -9.82
N ASP A 43 9.30 -4.82 -9.46
CA ASP A 43 10.57 -4.78 -10.20
C ASP A 43 11.77 -5.11 -9.28
N ASP A 44 12.98 -5.09 -9.83
CA ASP A 44 14.21 -5.41 -9.08
C ASP A 44 14.77 -4.23 -8.29
N ILE A 45 14.22 -3.03 -8.44
CA ILE A 45 14.69 -1.82 -7.75
C ILE A 45 14.00 -1.72 -6.38
N LYS A 46 14.70 -2.12 -5.31
CA LYS A 46 14.14 -2.17 -3.94
C LYS A 46 14.42 -0.93 -3.11
N THR A 47 15.27 -0.02 -3.60
CA THR A 47 15.62 1.23 -2.92
C THR A 47 15.45 2.41 -3.86
N PHE A 48 15.20 3.61 -3.29
CA PHE A 48 15.17 4.82 -4.11
C PHE A 48 16.54 5.12 -4.69
N THR A 49 16.64 5.20 -6.01
CA THR A 49 17.88 5.58 -6.72
C THR A 49 17.82 7.04 -7.20
N LYS A 50 16.63 7.63 -7.22
CA LYS A 50 16.38 9.03 -7.63
C LYS A 50 15.06 9.55 -7.05
N GLU A 51 14.87 10.86 -7.11
CA GLU A 51 13.58 11.49 -6.78
C GLU A 51 12.49 11.05 -7.76
N CYS A 52 11.29 10.80 -7.24
CA CYS A 52 10.15 10.32 -8.00
C CYS A 52 9.09 11.42 -8.15
N ASP A 53 8.41 11.42 -9.29
CA ASP A 53 7.29 12.34 -9.51
C ASP A 53 6.04 11.84 -8.77
N ILE A 54 5.79 10.51 -8.78
CA ILE A 54 4.58 9.90 -8.21
C ILE A 54 4.98 8.68 -7.36
N GLY A 55 4.40 8.57 -6.17
CA GLY A 55 4.42 7.39 -5.33
C GLY A 55 3.02 6.79 -5.22
N LEU A 56 2.87 5.50 -5.54
CA LEU A 56 1.64 4.74 -5.35
C LEU A 56 1.77 3.87 -4.11
N ILE A 57 0.84 4.02 -3.17
CA ILE A 57 0.87 3.34 -1.89
C ILE A 57 -0.40 2.50 -1.74
N GLU A 58 -0.25 1.20 -1.51
CA GLU A 58 -1.34 0.36 -1.03
C GLU A 58 -1.07 -0.15 0.39
N GLY A 59 -2.12 -0.55 1.09
CA GLY A 59 -2.03 -1.07 2.44
C GLY A 59 -1.94 0.00 3.53
N GLY A 60 -2.24 -0.38 4.75
CA GLY A 60 -2.16 0.48 5.93
C GLY A 60 -0.85 0.30 6.70
N CYS A 61 -0.62 1.13 7.73
CA CYS A 61 0.54 1.03 8.61
C CYS A 61 0.21 0.16 9.82
N CYS A 62 0.67 -1.09 9.87
CA CYS A 62 0.46 -2.02 10.98
C CYS A 62 1.70 -2.23 11.86
N ASN A 63 2.88 -1.84 11.40
CA ASN A 63 4.16 -1.97 12.10
C ASN A 63 5.05 -0.75 11.84
N ASP A 64 6.16 -0.66 12.53
CA ASP A 64 7.10 0.45 12.44
C ASP A 64 7.83 0.51 11.08
N GLU A 65 8.06 -0.61 10.42
CA GLU A 65 8.66 -0.63 9.08
C GLU A 65 7.71 -0.05 8.02
N ASN A 66 6.40 -0.30 8.14
CA ASN A 66 5.40 0.33 7.28
C ASN A 66 5.42 1.85 7.42
N VAL A 67 5.52 2.35 8.66
CA VAL A 67 5.64 3.78 8.93
C VAL A 67 6.91 4.34 8.32
N HIS A 68 8.05 3.66 8.53
CA HIS A 68 9.34 4.08 7.97
C HIS A 68 9.28 4.15 6.43
N THR A 69 8.77 3.10 5.79
CA THR A 69 8.60 3.04 4.33
C THR A 69 7.74 4.19 3.82
N LEU A 70 6.62 4.47 4.49
CA LEU A 70 5.72 5.56 4.07
C LEU A 70 6.38 6.95 4.23
N LEU A 71 7.16 7.16 5.29
CA LEU A 71 7.94 8.38 5.47
C LEU A 71 9.01 8.55 4.38
N GLU A 72 9.68 7.47 3.99
CA GLU A 72 10.62 7.49 2.86
C GLU A 72 9.92 7.86 1.54
N PHE A 73 8.74 7.27 1.27
CA PHE A 73 7.97 7.62 0.09
C PHE A 73 7.57 9.10 0.09
N ARG A 74 7.13 9.65 1.24
CA ARG A 74 6.82 11.08 1.33
C ARG A 74 8.04 11.97 1.08
N LYS A 75 9.22 11.53 1.48
CA LYS A 75 10.47 12.26 1.30
C LYS A 75 10.92 12.28 -0.17
N HIS A 76 10.78 11.14 -0.87
CA HIS A 76 11.33 10.95 -2.22
C HIS A 76 10.32 11.16 -3.35
N CYS A 77 9.02 11.24 -3.06
CA CYS A 77 7.99 11.42 -4.07
C CYS A 77 7.34 12.81 -3.96
N LYS A 78 7.22 13.51 -5.08
CA LYS A 78 6.56 14.82 -5.13
C LYS A 78 5.07 14.69 -4.82
N THR A 79 4.42 13.70 -5.41
CA THR A 79 2.99 13.41 -5.26
C THR A 79 2.82 12.01 -4.70
N LEU A 80 2.02 11.86 -3.65
CA LEU A 80 1.61 10.55 -3.12
C LEU A 80 0.14 10.28 -3.42
N VAL A 81 -0.10 9.10 -3.97
CA VAL A 81 -1.42 8.56 -4.24
C VAL A 81 -1.61 7.29 -3.42
N VAL A 82 -2.59 7.27 -2.57
CA VAL A 82 -3.00 6.03 -1.90
C VAL A 82 -4.06 5.32 -2.74
N VAL A 83 -3.87 4.00 -2.89
CA VAL A 83 -4.67 3.14 -3.74
C VAL A 83 -5.33 2.08 -2.86
N GLY A 84 -6.65 2.06 -2.89
CA GLY A 84 -7.45 1.09 -2.16
C GLY A 84 -7.72 1.45 -0.70
N GLU A 85 -8.70 0.76 -0.14
CA GLU A 85 -9.28 1.11 1.17
C GLU A 85 -8.36 0.88 2.35
N CYS A 86 -7.44 -0.10 2.26
CA CYS A 86 -6.47 -0.33 3.31
C CYS A 86 -5.58 0.89 3.54
N ALA A 87 -5.11 1.52 2.46
CA ALA A 87 -4.28 2.72 2.54
C ALA A 87 -5.08 3.97 2.94
N MET A 88 -6.36 4.05 2.51
CA MET A 88 -7.21 5.22 2.73
C MET A 88 -7.82 5.28 4.12
N MET A 89 -8.31 4.17 4.65
CA MET A 89 -9.08 4.11 5.90
C MET A 89 -8.72 2.93 6.82
N GLY A 90 -7.64 2.21 6.49
CA GLY A 90 -7.19 1.03 7.23
C GLY A 90 -7.78 -0.28 6.74
N GLY A 91 -8.96 -0.26 6.11
CA GLY A 91 -9.62 -1.40 5.49
C GLY A 91 -9.66 -2.66 6.36
N LEU A 92 -9.50 -3.82 5.74
CA LEU A 92 -9.47 -5.11 6.42
C LEU A 92 -8.40 -5.20 7.52
N PRO A 93 -7.15 -4.76 7.33
CA PRO A 93 -6.14 -4.80 8.39
C PRO A 93 -6.54 -4.07 9.67
N SER A 94 -7.33 -2.99 9.58
CA SER A 94 -7.76 -2.20 10.74
C SER A 94 -8.89 -2.85 11.55
N MET A 95 -9.48 -3.94 11.08
CA MET A 95 -10.51 -4.66 11.85
C MET A 95 -10.00 -5.12 13.23
N ARG A 96 -8.71 -5.41 13.34
CA ARG A 96 -8.09 -5.73 14.63
C ARG A 96 -8.04 -4.56 15.62
N ASN A 97 -8.28 -3.32 15.17
CA ASN A 97 -8.19 -2.14 16.03
C ASN A 97 -9.24 -2.10 17.16
N THR A 98 -10.26 -2.95 17.09
CA THR A 98 -11.29 -3.13 18.13
C THR A 98 -10.87 -4.12 19.20
N ILE A 99 -9.75 -4.83 19.03
CA ILE A 99 -9.24 -5.86 19.92
C ILE A 99 -7.85 -5.42 20.42
N PRO A 100 -7.54 -5.54 21.72
CA PRO A 100 -6.19 -5.25 22.21
C PRO A 100 -5.13 -6.08 21.49
N LEU A 101 -4.01 -5.45 21.13
CA LEU A 101 -2.94 -6.13 20.39
C LEU A 101 -2.48 -7.42 21.09
N LYS A 102 -2.36 -7.39 22.43
CA LYS A 102 -1.98 -8.57 23.20
C LYS A 102 -2.92 -9.76 22.96
N GLU A 103 -4.22 -9.53 22.94
CA GLU A 103 -5.20 -10.59 22.70
C GLU A 103 -5.07 -11.14 21.27
N CYS A 104 -4.83 -10.28 20.28
CA CYS A 104 -4.58 -10.73 18.91
C CYS A 104 -3.34 -11.63 18.83
N LEU A 105 -2.27 -11.26 19.53
CA LEU A 105 -1.02 -12.02 19.54
C LEU A 105 -1.17 -13.35 20.34
N ASP A 106 -1.86 -13.30 21.46
CA ASP A 106 -2.15 -14.50 22.26
C ASP A 106 -2.95 -15.52 21.43
N GLU A 107 -3.97 -15.06 20.71
CA GLU A 107 -4.77 -15.95 19.85
C GLU A 107 -3.96 -16.49 18.68
N ALA A 108 -3.17 -15.65 18.02
CA ALA A 108 -2.40 -16.06 16.85
C ALA A 108 -1.28 -17.05 17.17
N TYR A 109 -0.61 -16.91 18.33
CA TYR A 109 0.63 -17.64 18.65
C TYR A 109 0.53 -18.60 19.83
N LEU A 110 -0.47 -18.47 20.70
CA LEU A 110 -0.62 -19.29 21.91
C LEU A 110 -1.89 -20.14 21.92
N ASN A 111 -3.05 -19.58 21.56
CA ASN A 111 -4.36 -20.18 21.81
C ASN A 111 -5.10 -20.61 20.54
N GLY A 112 -4.65 -20.20 19.37
CA GLY A 112 -5.33 -20.49 18.11
C GLY A 112 -5.38 -21.98 17.79
N PRO A 113 -6.44 -22.46 17.13
CA PRO A 113 -6.64 -23.89 16.87
C PRO A 113 -5.59 -24.50 15.95
N THR A 114 -4.78 -23.69 15.28
CA THR A 114 -3.70 -24.12 14.39
C THR A 114 -2.32 -23.97 15.04
N VAL A 115 -2.26 -23.50 16.28
CA VAL A 115 -1.01 -23.42 17.02
C VAL A 115 -0.56 -24.83 17.36
N ALA A 116 0.62 -25.22 16.89
CA ALA A 116 1.16 -26.54 17.15
C ALA A 116 1.63 -26.69 18.60
N ASP A 117 1.51 -27.90 19.16
CA ASP A 117 2.01 -28.24 20.52
C ASP A 117 3.53 -28.08 20.67
N CYS A 118 4.21 -27.83 19.55
CA CYS A 118 5.65 -27.61 19.51
C CYS A 118 6.07 -26.14 19.76
N ASN A 119 5.18 -25.27 20.22
CA ASN A 119 5.56 -23.95 20.71
C ASN A 119 6.04 -24.07 22.18
N PRO A 120 7.30 -24.50 22.43
CA PRO A 120 7.81 -24.75 23.77
C PRO A 120 7.94 -23.43 24.51
N GLY A 121 7.19 -23.28 25.59
CA GLY A 121 7.23 -22.10 26.44
C GLY A 121 6.25 -21.00 26.06
N GLN A 122 5.32 -21.25 25.13
CA GLN A 122 4.29 -20.29 24.75
C GLN A 122 4.87 -18.90 24.39
N ILE A 123 5.76 -18.88 23.41
CA ILE A 123 6.51 -17.68 23.02
C ILE A 123 5.76 -16.94 21.91
N ILE A 124 5.46 -15.67 22.16
CA ILE A 124 5.08 -14.72 21.11
C ILE A 124 6.37 -14.27 20.42
N PRO A 125 6.45 -14.33 19.08
CA PRO A 125 7.62 -13.87 18.33
C PRO A 125 8.03 -12.45 18.71
N ASN A 126 9.29 -12.27 19.11
CA ASN A 126 9.84 -10.99 19.53
C ASN A 126 11.36 -10.93 19.26
N ASP A 127 11.73 -11.20 18.01
CA ASP A 127 13.12 -11.07 17.57
C ASP A 127 13.41 -9.63 17.15
N PRO A 128 14.61 -9.08 17.40
CA PRO A 128 15.01 -7.75 16.94
C PRO A 128 14.92 -7.54 15.43
N ASP A 129 15.00 -8.62 14.64
CA ASP A 129 14.88 -8.56 13.18
C ASP A 129 13.41 -8.50 12.69
N LEU A 130 12.45 -8.66 13.59
CA LEU A 130 11.03 -8.55 13.28
C LEU A 130 10.53 -7.10 13.43
N PRO A 131 9.79 -6.56 12.46
CA PRO A 131 9.15 -5.26 12.60
C PRO A 131 8.21 -5.24 13.81
N LYS A 132 8.30 -4.16 14.61
CA LYS A 132 7.47 -4.01 15.79
C LYS A 132 6.03 -3.67 15.41
N ILE A 133 5.09 -4.54 15.78
CA ILE A 133 3.67 -4.33 15.51
C ILE A 133 3.14 -3.14 16.32
N LEU A 134 2.43 -2.24 15.67
CA LEU A 134 1.77 -1.10 16.31
C LEU A 134 0.49 -1.55 17.02
N ASN A 135 0.10 -0.83 18.06
CA ASN A 135 -1.16 -1.10 18.78
C ASN A 135 -2.40 -0.98 17.88
N ARG A 136 -2.32 -0.13 16.86
CA ARG A 136 -3.38 0.07 15.86
C ARG A 136 -2.80 0.02 14.46
N VAL A 137 -3.64 -0.33 13.49
CA VAL A 137 -3.38 -0.09 12.06
C VAL A 137 -3.86 1.31 11.72
N TYR A 138 -2.98 2.09 11.12
CA TYR A 138 -3.25 3.47 10.74
C TYR A 138 -3.42 3.56 9.20
N PRO A 139 -4.42 4.31 8.70
CA PRO A 139 -4.43 4.72 7.31
C PRO A 139 -3.26 5.66 7.02
N CYS A 140 -2.82 5.70 5.75
CA CYS A 140 -1.60 6.42 5.39
C CYS A 140 -1.65 7.93 5.69
N HIS A 141 -2.83 8.53 5.58
CA HIS A 141 -3.02 9.97 5.80
C HIS A 141 -2.89 10.40 7.28
N GLU A 142 -2.98 9.45 8.22
CA GLU A 142 -2.69 9.72 9.65
C GLU A 142 -1.17 9.76 9.93
N VAL A 143 -0.35 9.26 9.01
CA VAL A 143 1.11 9.19 9.17
C VAL A 143 1.82 10.28 8.35
N VAL A 144 1.42 10.47 7.08
CA VAL A 144 1.99 11.47 6.19
C VAL A 144 0.89 12.20 5.40
N LYS A 145 1.24 13.38 4.86
CA LYS A 145 0.35 14.06 3.91
C LYS A 145 0.21 13.25 2.63
N ILE A 146 -1.03 12.94 2.27
CA ILE A 146 -1.40 12.30 1.00
C ILE A 146 -2.00 13.35 0.08
N ASP A 147 -1.69 13.27 -1.21
CA ASP A 147 -2.12 14.24 -2.20
C ASP A 147 -3.39 13.76 -2.95
N TYR A 148 -3.51 12.46 -3.23
CA TYR A 148 -4.67 11.87 -3.91
C TYR A 148 -5.07 10.53 -3.30
N PHE A 149 -6.36 10.22 -3.41
CA PHE A 149 -6.99 9.03 -2.88
C PHE A 149 -7.74 8.32 -4.01
N LEU A 150 -7.45 7.05 -4.22
CA LEU A 150 -8.09 6.20 -5.23
C LEU A 150 -8.84 5.05 -4.53
N PRO A 151 -10.18 5.18 -4.35
CA PRO A 151 -10.96 4.23 -3.58
C PRO A 151 -11.23 2.93 -4.34
N GLY A 152 -11.51 1.86 -3.59
CA GLY A 152 -11.87 0.53 -4.06
C GLY A 152 -11.15 -0.57 -3.28
N CYS A 153 -11.69 -1.80 -3.33
CA CYS A 153 -11.07 -2.96 -2.69
C CYS A 153 -11.07 -4.18 -3.62
N PRO A 154 -10.18 -4.18 -4.63
CA PRO A 154 -9.30 -3.08 -5.09
C PRO A 154 -10.03 -2.06 -5.98
N PRO A 155 -9.46 -0.89 -6.26
CA PRO A 155 -9.91 -0.03 -7.35
C PRO A 155 -9.84 -0.78 -8.67
N ARG A 156 -10.78 -0.54 -9.58
CA ARG A 156 -10.77 -1.18 -10.91
C ARG A 156 -9.53 -0.74 -11.71
N ALA A 157 -9.00 -1.65 -12.53
CA ALA A 157 -7.85 -1.40 -13.40
C ALA A 157 -8.02 -0.14 -14.28
N ASP A 158 -9.21 0.05 -14.85
CA ASP A 158 -9.53 1.24 -15.66
C ASP A 158 -9.42 2.53 -14.85
N LEU A 159 -9.88 2.53 -13.60
CA LEU A 159 -9.78 3.68 -12.72
C LEU A 159 -8.32 4.02 -12.38
N ILE A 160 -7.51 2.99 -12.12
CA ILE A 160 -6.07 3.16 -11.87
C ILE A 160 -5.39 3.72 -13.12
N TRP A 161 -5.71 3.19 -14.29
CA TRP A 161 -5.20 3.65 -15.57
C TRP A 161 -5.53 5.13 -15.82
N ASP A 162 -6.80 5.50 -15.72
CA ASP A 162 -7.26 6.87 -15.97
C ASP A 162 -6.60 7.86 -15.00
N ALA A 163 -6.48 7.48 -13.72
CA ALA A 163 -5.81 8.29 -12.70
C ALA A 163 -4.31 8.48 -13.01
N LEU A 164 -3.62 7.42 -13.38
CA LEU A 164 -2.19 7.49 -13.73
C LEU A 164 -1.95 8.32 -14.97
N VAL A 165 -2.70 8.09 -16.04
CA VAL A 165 -2.58 8.88 -17.28
C VAL A 165 -2.84 10.36 -17.00
N ALA A 166 -3.86 10.69 -16.23
CA ALA A 166 -4.14 12.07 -15.85
C ALA A 166 -2.98 12.71 -15.07
N LEU A 167 -2.43 12.01 -14.08
CA LEU A 167 -1.29 12.50 -13.28
C LEU A 167 0.00 12.66 -14.10
N VAL A 168 0.24 11.75 -15.04
CA VAL A 168 1.47 11.77 -15.88
C VAL A 168 1.39 12.87 -16.94
N THR A 169 0.23 13.03 -17.55
CA THR A 169 0.01 13.99 -18.65
C THR A 169 -0.39 15.38 -18.18
N GLY A 170 -0.83 15.54 -16.92
CA GLY A 170 -1.41 16.76 -16.38
C GLY A 170 -2.84 17.01 -16.86
N ALA A 171 -3.52 15.99 -17.41
CA ALA A 171 -4.92 16.07 -17.81
C ALA A 171 -5.85 16.15 -16.59
N GLU A 172 -6.99 16.80 -16.76
CA GLU A 172 -8.02 16.81 -15.72
C GLU A 172 -8.67 15.43 -15.62
N LEU A 173 -8.63 14.83 -14.43
CA LEU A 173 -9.31 13.59 -14.15
C LEU A 173 -10.79 13.85 -13.82
N LYS A 174 -11.69 13.44 -14.70
CA LYS A 174 -13.14 13.52 -14.50
C LYS A 174 -13.70 12.14 -14.21
N LEU A 175 -13.83 11.82 -12.94
CA LEU A 175 -14.44 10.58 -12.50
C LEU A 175 -15.88 10.83 -12.06
N PRO A 176 -16.90 10.31 -12.80
CA PRO A 176 -18.27 10.34 -12.33
C PRO A 176 -18.40 9.49 -11.06
N TYR A 177 -19.23 9.92 -10.12
CA TYR A 177 -19.44 9.20 -8.85
C TYR A 177 -19.81 7.73 -9.05
N THR A 178 -20.52 7.42 -10.13
CA THR A 178 -20.88 6.03 -10.51
C THR A 178 -19.71 5.15 -10.87
N THR A 179 -18.51 5.72 -11.08
CA THR A 179 -17.28 4.95 -11.35
C THR A 179 -16.69 4.36 -10.08
N PHE A 180 -16.99 4.97 -8.92
CA PHE A 180 -16.50 4.49 -7.64
C PHE A 180 -17.37 3.33 -7.15
N LYS A 181 -16.72 2.21 -6.91
CA LYS A 181 -17.30 1.08 -6.20
C LYS A 181 -16.46 0.81 -4.96
N PHE A 182 -17.11 0.62 -3.84
CA PHE A 182 -16.48 0.40 -2.54
C PHE A 182 -16.65 -1.05 -2.07
N ASP A 183 -17.25 -1.88 -2.90
CA ASP A 183 -17.55 -3.31 -2.68
C ASP A 183 -16.80 -4.20 -3.67
#